data_5ef1cd51eeb7a8bf521c514bfd0c66bb
#
_entry.id   5ef1cd51eeb7a8bf521c514bfd0c66bb
#
_cell.length_a   1.000
_cell.length_b   1.000
_cell.length_c   1.000
_cell.angle_alpha   90.00
_cell.angle_beta   90.00
_cell.angle_gamma   90.00
#
_symmetry.space_group_name_H-M   'P 1'
#
loop_
_entity.id
_entity.type
_entity.pdbx_description
1 polymer ?
#
loop_
_entity_poly.entity_id
_entity_poly.type
_entity_poly.pdbx_seq_one_letter_code
_entity_poly.pdbx_strand_id
1 'polypeptide(L)'
;MRLRELHQKYRDDVEFIVVYVKEAHPTDKWWLGRSRTQRLLHELSGNPARLDVADPVTLEQRRKVAASCQANLFDGVVPLYVDAMNDAVSARYEGKPTRIYFIGKDGQVLYNPGIGPFGFSPDELETVIAAYLAEGA
;
A
#
# COMPACT_ATOMS: atom_id res chain seq x y z
N MET A 1 -11.06 -3.03 4.59
CA MET A 1 -10.30 -2.35 3.52
C MET A 1 -10.32 -3.21 2.26
N ARG A 2 -10.55 -2.62 1.08
CA ARG A 2 -10.80 -3.34 -0.19
C ARG A 2 -9.71 -4.35 -0.60
N LEU A 3 -8.43 -4.04 -0.40
CA LEU A 3 -7.33 -4.98 -0.67
C LEU A 3 -7.39 -6.25 0.21
N ARG A 4 -7.85 -6.14 1.45
CA ARG A 4 -8.05 -7.30 2.32
C ARG A 4 -9.15 -8.21 1.78
N GLU A 5 -10.24 -7.65 1.27
CA GLU A 5 -11.33 -8.41 0.65
C GLU A 5 -10.84 -9.14 -0.61
N LEU A 6 -10.04 -8.48 -1.45
CA LEU A 6 -9.41 -9.09 -2.61
C LEU A 6 -8.49 -10.24 -2.22
N HIS A 7 -7.64 -10.03 -1.22
CA HIS A 7 -6.80 -11.10 -0.70
C HIS A 7 -7.63 -12.30 -0.22
N GLN A 8 -8.69 -12.08 0.57
CA GLN A 8 -9.56 -13.16 1.03
C GLN A 8 -10.21 -13.92 -0.12
N LYS A 9 -10.58 -13.22 -1.20
CA LYS A 9 -11.26 -13.80 -2.37
C LYS A 9 -10.33 -14.60 -3.28
N TYR A 10 -9.09 -14.13 -3.47
CA TYR A 10 -8.18 -14.63 -4.51
C TYR A 10 -6.89 -15.27 -4.00
N ARG A 11 -6.70 -15.41 -2.69
CA ARG A 11 -5.45 -15.92 -2.09
C ARG A 11 -5.04 -17.32 -2.52
N ASP A 12 -5.97 -18.12 -3.00
CA ASP A 12 -5.71 -19.48 -3.47
C ASP A 12 -5.21 -19.52 -4.94
N ASP A 13 -5.43 -18.41 -5.68
CA ASP A 13 -5.07 -18.27 -7.09
C ASP A 13 -3.99 -17.21 -7.32
N VAL A 14 -3.91 -16.21 -6.44
CA VAL A 14 -3.04 -15.04 -6.57
C VAL A 14 -2.27 -14.80 -5.28
N GLU A 15 -0.95 -14.70 -5.38
CA GLU A 15 -0.12 -14.27 -4.26
C GLU A 15 -0.17 -12.74 -4.10
N PHE A 16 -0.47 -12.29 -2.88
CA PHE A 16 -0.51 -10.88 -2.52
C PHE A 16 0.75 -10.51 -1.76
N ILE A 17 1.51 -9.57 -2.28
CA ILE A 17 2.73 -9.05 -1.67
C ILE A 17 2.53 -7.56 -1.41
N VAL A 18 2.51 -7.15 -0.15
CA VAL A 18 2.52 -5.75 0.23
C VAL A 18 3.93 -5.37 0.67
N VAL A 19 4.45 -4.28 0.13
CA VAL A 19 5.75 -3.74 0.53
C VAL A 19 5.56 -2.36 1.14
N TYR A 20 5.89 -2.22 2.43
CA TYR A 20 5.99 -0.93 3.07
C TYR A 20 7.29 -0.26 2.65
N VAL A 21 7.18 0.84 1.94
CA VAL A 21 8.35 1.54 1.37
C VAL A 21 8.83 2.67 2.27
N LYS A 22 8.17 3.79 2.26
CA LYS A 22 8.51 4.98 3.05
C LYS A 22 7.24 5.70 3.45
N GLU A 23 7.28 6.42 4.58
CA GLU A 23 6.12 7.21 4.97
C GLU A 23 5.81 8.28 3.93
N ALA A 24 4.57 8.28 3.45
CA ALA A 24 4.12 9.24 2.45
C ALA A 24 3.87 10.62 3.05
N HIS A 25 3.39 10.67 4.30
CA HIS A 25 3.00 11.89 5.00
C HIS A 25 3.57 11.94 6.42
N PRO A 26 4.90 11.97 6.58
CA PRO A 26 5.52 11.98 7.89
C PRO A 26 5.19 13.27 8.64
N THR A 27 4.91 13.14 9.94
CA THR A 27 4.52 14.28 10.81
C THR A 27 5.64 15.30 11.00
N ASP A 28 6.89 14.89 10.83
CA ASP A 28 8.10 15.69 11.05
C ASP A 28 8.60 16.43 9.80
N LYS A 29 8.06 16.15 8.60
CA LYS A 29 8.55 16.78 7.35
C LYS A 29 7.49 17.61 6.64
N TRP A 30 6.61 17.03 5.88
CA TRP A 30 5.65 17.77 5.03
C TRP A 30 4.20 17.30 5.23
N TRP A 31 3.84 17.19 6.49
CA TRP A 31 2.52 16.79 6.88
C TRP A 31 1.43 17.83 6.50
N LEU A 32 0.36 17.37 5.87
CA LEU A 32 -0.77 18.21 5.44
C LEU A 32 -1.54 18.86 6.60
N GLY A 33 -1.35 18.41 7.82
CA GLY A 33 -2.04 18.89 9.03
C GLY A 33 -1.33 20.01 9.79
N ARG A 34 -0.49 20.82 9.16
CA ARG A 34 0.25 21.91 9.85
C ARG A 34 -0.65 22.99 10.44
N SER A 35 -1.85 23.23 9.90
CA SER A 35 -2.81 24.20 10.48
C SER A 35 -3.85 23.49 11.36
N ARG A 36 -4.35 24.20 12.40
CA ARG A 36 -5.41 23.69 13.27
C ARG A 36 -6.70 23.32 12.50
N THR A 37 -7.02 24.07 11.45
CA THR A 37 -8.18 23.84 10.60
C THR A 37 -8.01 22.59 9.73
N GLN A 38 -6.84 22.34 9.21
CA GLN A 38 -6.53 21.12 8.45
C GLN A 38 -6.53 19.87 9.35
N ARG A 39 -6.07 19.97 10.60
CA ARG A 39 -6.20 18.90 11.60
C ARG A 39 -7.65 18.55 11.85
N LEU A 40 -8.48 19.54 12.09
CA LEU A 40 -9.91 19.33 12.36
C LEU A 40 -10.63 18.68 11.17
N LEU A 41 -10.37 19.16 9.95
CA LEU A 41 -10.94 18.58 8.73
C LEU A 41 -10.45 17.13 8.51
N HIS A 42 -9.22 16.84 8.84
CA HIS A 42 -8.64 15.50 8.74
C HIS A 42 -9.20 14.56 9.81
N GLU A 43 -9.43 15.03 11.02
CA GLU A 43 -10.09 14.26 12.09
C GLU A 43 -11.54 13.94 11.75
N LEU A 44 -12.24 14.85 11.10
CA LEU A 44 -13.62 14.65 10.65
C LEU A 44 -13.74 13.71 9.43
N SER A 45 -12.67 13.52 8.66
CA SER A 45 -12.68 12.64 7.48
C SER A 45 -12.75 11.15 7.81
N GLY A 46 -12.51 10.77 9.07
CA GLY A 46 -12.64 9.38 9.54
C GLY A 46 -11.72 8.38 8.80
N ASN A 47 -10.63 8.84 8.17
CA ASN A 47 -9.75 7.97 7.38
C ASN A 47 -8.95 7.02 8.30
N PRO A 48 -9.25 5.70 8.31
CA PRO A 48 -8.57 4.74 9.18
C PRO A 48 -7.10 4.50 8.83
N ALA A 49 -6.65 4.97 7.65
CA ALA A 49 -5.25 4.83 7.20
C ALA A 49 -4.31 5.87 7.82
N ARG A 50 -4.81 6.71 8.73
CA ARG A 50 -4.04 7.75 9.37
C ARG A 50 -3.18 7.17 10.51
N LEU A 51 -1.90 7.03 10.25
CA LEU A 51 -0.89 6.86 11.28
C LEU A 51 -0.11 8.19 11.37
N ASP A 52 -0.22 8.89 12.49
CA ASP A 52 0.63 10.05 12.79
C ASP A 52 2.05 9.54 13.13
N VAL A 53 2.86 9.32 12.11
CA VAL A 53 4.18 8.72 12.25
C VAL A 53 5.24 9.68 11.74
N ALA A 54 6.32 9.82 12.52
CA ALA A 54 7.54 10.46 12.04
C ALA A 54 8.22 9.57 10.98
N ASP A 55 8.95 10.17 10.03
CA ASP A 55 9.65 9.41 9.00
C ASP A 55 10.70 8.48 9.66
N PRO A 56 10.58 7.16 9.52
CA PRO A 56 11.52 6.23 10.13
C PRO A 56 12.95 6.45 9.62
N VAL A 57 13.88 6.66 10.53
CA VAL A 57 15.30 6.88 10.22
C VAL A 57 16.16 5.62 10.40
N THR A 58 15.59 4.55 10.96
CA THR A 58 16.23 3.25 11.08
C THR A 58 15.32 2.15 10.56
N LEU A 59 15.90 1.01 10.17
CA LEU A 59 15.15 -0.16 9.72
C LEU A 59 14.23 -0.71 10.82
N GLU A 60 14.66 -0.65 12.07
CA GLU A 60 13.83 -1.07 13.20
C GLU A 60 12.58 -0.20 13.35
N GLN A 61 12.73 1.12 13.25
CA GLN A 61 11.60 2.05 13.26
C GLN A 61 10.66 1.78 12.08
N ARG A 62 11.21 1.59 10.87
CA ARG A 62 10.43 1.27 9.68
C ARG A 62 9.64 -0.03 9.85
N ARG A 63 10.23 -1.07 10.42
CA ARG A 63 9.54 -2.33 10.76
C ARG A 63 8.42 -2.15 11.76
N LYS A 64 8.60 -1.34 12.80
CA LYS A 64 7.56 -1.05 13.80
C LYS A 64 6.34 -0.37 13.16
N VAL A 65 6.57 0.61 12.29
CA VAL A 65 5.49 1.29 11.56
C VAL A 65 4.80 0.32 10.60
N ALA A 66 5.55 -0.47 9.86
CA ALA A 66 5.01 -1.48 8.95
C ALA A 66 4.15 -2.52 9.68
N ALA A 67 4.57 -2.97 10.86
CA ALA A 67 3.79 -3.88 11.70
C ALA A 67 2.47 -3.24 12.16
N SER A 68 2.47 -1.97 12.53
CA SER A 68 1.23 -1.23 12.85
C SER A 68 0.32 -1.11 11.63
N CYS A 69 0.87 -0.85 10.44
CA CYS A 69 0.11 -0.83 9.19
C CYS A 69 -0.52 -2.19 8.90
N GLN A 70 0.24 -3.27 9.05
CA GLN A 70 -0.26 -4.63 8.84
C GLN A 70 -1.42 -4.96 9.77
N ALA A 71 -1.27 -4.66 11.07
CA ALA A 71 -2.31 -4.91 12.06
C ALA A 71 -3.58 -4.08 11.79
N ASN A 72 -3.44 -2.79 11.50
CA ASN A 72 -4.58 -1.87 11.40
C ASN A 72 -5.29 -1.92 10.03
N LEU A 73 -4.57 -2.18 8.94
CA LEU A 73 -5.12 -2.15 7.59
C LEU A 73 -5.44 -3.53 7.02
N PHE A 74 -4.73 -4.56 7.47
CA PHE A 74 -4.81 -5.90 6.91
C PHE A 74 -5.16 -6.98 7.94
N ASP A 75 -5.46 -6.62 9.19
CA ASP A 75 -5.73 -7.55 10.30
C ASP A 75 -4.65 -8.65 10.45
N GLY A 76 -3.42 -8.35 10.04
CA GLY A 76 -2.29 -9.29 10.08
C GLY A 76 -2.34 -10.43 9.06
N VAL A 77 -3.36 -10.48 8.17
CA VAL A 77 -3.56 -11.64 7.27
C VAL A 77 -2.87 -11.53 5.91
N VAL A 78 -2.58 -10.31 5.46
CA VAL A 78 -1.86 -10.10 4.19
C VAL A 78 -0.36 -10.03 4.46
N PRO A 79 0.49 -10.80 3.75
CA PRO A 79 1.93 -10.68 3.89
C PRO A 79 2.43 -9.26 3.62
N LEU A 80 3.19 -8.71 4.56
CA LEU A 80 3.75 -7.38 4.44
C LEU A 80 5.26 -7.43 4.65
N TYR A 81 5.97 -6.94 3.67
CA TYR A 81 7.43 -6.82 3.66
C TYR A 81 7.84 -5.36 3.88
N VAL A 82 9.08 -5.13 4.22
CA VAL A 82 9.62 -3.79 4.49
C VAL A 82 10.79 -3.52 3.56
N ASP A 83 10.72 -2.42 2.81
CA ASP A 83 11.83 -1.99 1.97
C ASP A 83 13.07 -1.62 2.81
N ALA A 84 14.23 -1.84 2.26
CA ALA A 84 15.50 -1.47 2.88
C ALA A 84 15.62 0.06 3.03
N MET A 85 16.51 0.52 3.92
CA MET A 85 16.67 1.96 4.18
C MET A 85 17.25 2.75 2.99
N ASN A 86 17.77 2.08 1.98
CA ASN A 86 18.18 2.68 0.71
C ASN A 86 17.03 2.83 -0.29
N ASP A 87 15.79 2.48 0.11
CA ASP A 87 14.57 2.58 -0.68
C ASP A 87 14.65 1.85 -2.04
N ALA A 88 15.33 0.70 -2.09
CA ALA A 88 15.64 -0.03 -3.33
C ALA A 88 14.37 -0.49 -4.08
N VAL A 89 13.38 -1.03 -3.35
CA VAL A 89 12.10 -1.46 -3.95
C VAL A 89 11.31 -0.23 -4.39
N SER A 90 11.21 0.79 -3.54
CA SER A 90 10.52 2.03 -3.87
C SER A 90 11.09 2.70 -5.13
N ALA A 91 12.41 2.73 -5.27
CA ALA A 91 13.07 3.29 -6.44
C ALA A 91 12.81 2.48 -7.72
N ARG A 92 12.84 1.14 -7.61
CA ARG A 92 12.67 0.25 -8.77
C ARG A 92 11.25 0.19 -9.29
N TYR A 93 10.27 0.22 -8.38
CA TYR A 93 8.85 0.12 -8.70
C TYR A 93 8.12 1.48 -8.65
N GLU A 94 8.84 2.58 -8.48
CA GLU A 94 8.27 3.91 -8.30
C GLU A 94 7.14 3.93 -7.26
N GLY A 95 7.36 3.23 -6.14
CA GLY A 95 6.33 2.85 -5.17
C GLY A 95 5.73 4.01 -4.36
N LYS A 96 6.28 5.22 -4.46
CA LYS A 96 5.87 6.36 -3.65
C LYS A 96 4.91 7.31 -4.41
N PRO A 97 3.82 7.77 -3.79
CA PRO A 97 3.34 7.44 -2.44
C PRO A 97 2.72 6.05 -2.32
N THR A 98 2.17 5.51 -3.39
CA THR A 98 1.64 4.13 -3.45
C THR A 98 1.47 3.69 -4.90
N ARG A 99 1.57 2.38 -5.15
CA ARG A 99 1.33 1.73 -6.44
C ARG A 99 0.73 0.36 -6.28
N ILE A 100 0.06 -0.11 -7.32
CA ILE A 100 -0.38 -1.49 -7.50
C ILE A 100 0.21 -2.04 -8.79
N TYR A 101 0.66 -3.29 -8.74
CA TYR A 101 1.03 -4.08 -9.90
C TYR A 101 0.29 -5.40 -9.88
N PHE A 102 -0.20 -5.85 -11.02
CA PHE A 102 -0.57 -7.24 -11.22
C PHE A 102 0.39 -7.85 -12.24
N ILE A 103 0.99 -8.97 -11.87
CA ILE A 103 2.05 -9.65 -12.63
C ILE A 103 1.55 -11.04 -12.97
N GLY A 104 1.59 -11.40 -14.25
CA GLY A 104 1.22 -12.71 -14.73
C GLY A 104 2.23 -13.79 -14.36
N LYS A 105 1.86 -15.06 -14.57
CA LYS A 105 2.74 -16.23 -14.32
C LYS A 105 4.02 -16.20 -15.15
N ASP A 106 4.00 -15.53 -16.29
CA ASP A 106 5.15 -15.30 -17.17
C ASP A 106 6.08 -14.19 -16.69
N GLY A 107 5.76 -13.53 -15.59
CA GLY A 107 6.50 -12.41 -15.01
C GLY A 107 6.24 -11.06 -15.67
N GLN A 108 5.30 -10.96 -16.59
CA GLN A 108 4.95 -9.70 -17.23
C GLN A 108 3.96 -8.89 -16.39
N VAL A 109 4.12 -7.57 -16.39
CA VAL A 109 3.18 -6.64 -15.75
C VAL A 109 1.93 -6.52 -16.61
N LEU A 110 0.81 -7.01 -16.10
CA LEU A 110 -0.50 -6.98 -16.76
C LEU A 110 -1.33 -5.76 -16.34
N TYR A 111 -1.06 -5.20 -15.17
CA TYR A 111 -1.76 -4.02 -14.68
C TYR A 111 -0.83 -3.14 -13.85
N ASN A 112 -0.79 -1.86 -14.17
CA ASN A 112 -0.11 -0.80 -13.43
C ASN A 112 -0.77 0.53 -13.79
N PRO A 113 -1.79 0.98 -13.06
CA PRO A 113 -2.59 2.16 -13.40
C PRO A 113 -1.88 3.50 -13.11
N GLY A 114 -0.67 3.46 -12.57
CA GLY A 114 0.12 4.65 -12.26
C GLY A 114 0.20 4.97 -10.77
N ILE A 115 0.61 6.20 -10.47
CA ILE A 115 0.89 6.65 -9.11
C ILE A 115 -0.42 6.96 -8.37
N GLY A 116 -0.54 6.45 -7.14
CA GLY A 116 -1.64 6.82 -6.25
C GLY A 116 -1.58 8.30 -5.79
N PRO A 117 -2.71 8.83 -5.28
CA PRO A 117 -3.95 8.11 -5.03
C PRO A 117 -4.77 7.78 -6.29
N PHE A 118 -4.62 8.52 -7.40
CA PHE A 118 -5.45 8.35 -8.60
C PHE A 118 -5.24 7.02 -9.32
N GLY A 119 -4.00 6.51 -9.34
CA GLY A 119 -3.67 5.21 -9.90
C GLY A 119 -3.86 4.05 -8.91
N PHE A 120 -4.43 4.26 -7.73
CA PHE A 120 -4.66 3.22 -6.74
C PHE A 120 -6.12 2.78 -6.77
N SER A 121 -6.45 1.84 -7.66
CA SER A 121 -7.81 1.33 -7.87
C SER A 121 -7.92 -0.18 -7.61
N PRO A 122 -8.24 -0.61 -6.38
CA PRO A 122 -8.47 -2.03 -6.09
C PRO A 122 -9.65 -2.65 -6.84
N ASP A 123 -10.64 -1.87 -7.24
CA ASP A 123 -11.80 -2.37 -8.00
C ASP A 123 -11.42 -2.68 -9.46
N GLU A 124 -10.60 -1.84 -10.08
CA GLU A 124 -10.02 -2.13 -11.40
C GLU A 124 -9.08 -3.33 -11.33
N LEU A 125 -8.26 -3.43 -10.27
CA LEU A 125 -7.40 -4.59 -10.03
C LEU A 125 -8.24 -5.88 -9.97
N GLU A 126 -9.37 -5.88 -9.27
CA GLU A 126 -10.25 -7.03 -9.21
C GLU A 126 -10.74 -7.44 -10.61
N THR A 127 -11.13 -6.47 -11.43
CA THR A 127 -11.58 -6.74 -12.81
C THR A 127 -10.48 -7.42 -13.62
N VAL A 128 -9.25 -6.95 -13.52
CA VAL A 128 -8.10 -7.54 -14.24
C VAL A 128 -7.77 -8.94 -13.74
N ILE A 129 -7.77 -9.17 -12.42
CA ILE A 129 -7.55 -10.50 -11.84
C ILE A 129 -8.63 -11.48 -12.33
N ALA A 130 -9.90 -11.09 -12.27
CA ALA A 130 -11.00 -11.95 -12.68
C ALA A 130 -10.91 -12.33 -14.18
N ALA A 131 -10.58 -11.37 -15.04
CA ALA A 131 -10.38 -11.62 -16.47
C ALA A 131 -9.22 -12.58 -16.73
N TYR A 132 -8.07 -12.36 -16.09
CA TYR A 132 -6.89 -13.21 -16.23
C TYR A 132 -7.14 -14.66 -15.80
N LEU A 133 -7.82 -14.86 -14.67
CA LEU A 133 -8.16 -16.20 -14.19
C LEU A 133 -9.20 -16.90 -15.09
N ALA A 134 -10.13 -16.16 -15.71
CA ALA A 134 -11.11 -16.71 -16.63
C ALA A 134 -10.49 -17.19 -17.96
N GLU A 135 -9.37 -16.62 -18.39
CA GLU A 135 -8.62 -17.02 -19.58
C GLU A 135 -7.77 -18.29 -19.37
N GLY A 136 -7.77 -18.86 -18.16
CA GLY A 136 -7.11 -20.14 -17.86
C GLY A 136 -5.62 -19.99 -17.56
N ALA A 137 -5.30 -18.96 -16.82
CA ALA A 137 -3.94 -18.67 -16.34
C ALA A 137 -3.28 -19.84 -15.59
#